data_20f8232d7f0d0bb876e8a0d424de0d7b
#
_entry.id   20f8232d7f0d0bb876e8a0d424de0d7b
#
_cell.length_a   1.000
_cell.length_b   1.000
_cell.length_c   1.000
_cell.angle_alpha   90.00
_cell.angle_beta   90.00
_cell.angle_gamma   90.00
#
_symmetry.space_group_name_H-M   'P 1'
#
loop_
_entity.id
_entity.type
_entity.pdbx_description
1 polymer ?
#
loop_
_entity_poly.entity_id
_entity_poly.type
_entity_poly.pdbx_seq_one_letter_code
_entity_poly.pdbx_strand_id
1 'polypeptide(L)'
;PRVRRQRQMCIRDRNLLSPGRSAAENLQFITFLVNILMAVYRRNGLLKASVMSAGNAHRLGANEAPPAILSVFLGTQLSAILDKIEFSQSDEAIQLDKKTGFRMDGITHIPELFRDTTDRNRTSPFAFTGNRFEFRAVGSSDNCADAMITLNTAVAYQLKEFKADIDKLIAEGHTKENAIFTVLKRYTVACKPIRFEGNGYSDEWKAEATRRGLDCETSVPLIFDRLLAQENIRMFGETGVLNEVELHARAEVKWETYTKKVQIEARIL
;
A
#
# COMPACT_ATOMS: atom_id res chain seq x y z
N PRO A 1 -7.42 16.55 30.04
CA PRO A 1 -7.25 15.13 29.70
C PRO A 1 -6.94 14.86 28.23
N ARG A 2 -7.59 15.52 27.25
CA ARG A 2 -7.28 15.33 25.80
C ARG A 2 -5.85 15.69 25.43
N VAL A 3 -5.34 16.80 25.95
CA VAL A 3 -3.98 17.28 25.68
C VAL A 3 -2.93 16.33 26.26
N ARG A 4 -3.22 15.70 27.41
CA ARG A 4 -2.32 14.75 28.06
C ARG A 4 -2.22 13.42 27.29
N ARG A 5 -3.35 12.94 26.70
CA ARG A 5 -3.36 11.75 25.84
C ARG A 5 -2.62 12.01 24.52
N GLN A 6 -2.82 13.16 23.88
CA GLN A 6 -2.07 13.55 22.69
C GLN A 6 -0.58 13.65 22.95
N ARG A 7 -0.15 14.24 24.08
CA ARG A 7 1.27 14.27 24.46
C ARG A 7 1.86 12.90 24.74
N GLN A 8 1.09 11.97 25.34
CA GLN A 8 1.56 10.60 25.56
C GLN A 8 1.67 9.82 24.26
N MET A 9 0.76 9.97 23.29
CA MET A 9 0.88 9.42 21.95
C MET A 9 2.13 9.98 21.24
N CYS A 10 2.33 11.28 21.21
CA CYS A 10 3.49 11.91 20.55
C CYS A 10 4.85 11.53 21.16
N ILE A 11 4.90 11.13 22.42
CA ILE A 11 6.16 10.75 23.10
C ILE A 11 6.46 9.25 22.93
N ARG A 12 5.44 8.39 22.79
CA ARG A 12 5.59 6.93 22.71
C ARG A 12 5.54 6.38 21.29
N ASP A 13 4.76 7.00 20.42
CA ASP A 13 4.54 6.48 19.08
C ASP A 13 5.51 7.12 18.09
N ARG A 14 6.49 6.35 17.68
CA ARG A 14 7.34 6.72 16.52
C ARG A 14 6.54 6.49 15.25
N ASN A 15 6.52 7.50 14.38
CA ASN A 15 6.00 7.31 13.04
C ASN A 15 6.92 6.36 12.26
N LEU A 16 6.44 5.15 11.99
CA LEU A 16 7.19 4.12 11.26
C LEU A 16 7.41 4.47 9.79
N LEU A 17 6.66 5.43 9.26
CA LEU A 17 6.84 5.99 7.92
C LEU A 17 7.73 7.22 7.89
N SER A 18 8.33 7.59 9.02
CA SER A 18 9.34 8.65 9.02
C SER A 18 10.72 8.06 8.68
N PRO A 19 11.32 8.47 7.54
CA PRO A 19 12.62 7.95 7.11
C PRO A 19 13.76 8.32 8.06
N GLY A 20 13.59 9.34 8.93
CA GLY A 20 14.64 9.84 9.78
C GLY A 20 15.68 10.67 9.03
N ARG A 21 16.93 10.67 9.50
CA ARG A 21 18.03 11.40 8.86
C ARG A 21 18.56 10.70 7.61
N SER A 22 18.51 9.37 7.60
CA SER A 22 18.90 8.54 6.45
C SER A 22 17.87 7.43 6.26
N ALA A 23 17.11 7.48 5.17
CA ALA A 23 16.12 6.47 4.85
C ALA A 23 16.75 5.09 4.59
N ALA A 24 17.93 5.06 3.99
CA ALA A 24 18.63 3.82 3.65
C ALA A 24 19.17 3.08 4.87
N GLU A 25 19.48 3.80 5.94
CA GLU A 25 20.00 3.22 7.19
C GLU A 25 18.87 2.84 8.15
N ASN A 26 17.63 3.24 7.86
CA ASN A 26 16.48 2.97 8.71
C ASN A 26 15.75 1.68 8.25
N LEU A 27 16.29 0.54 8.65
CA LEU A 27 15.69 -0.76 8.29
C LEU A 27 14.24 -0.88 8.74
N GLN A 28 13.87 -0.32 9.90
CA GLN A 28 12.49 -0.34 10.37
C GLN A 28 11.55 0.41 9.42
N PHE A 29 11.97 1.59 8.96
CA PHE A 29 11.23 2.37 7.97
C PHE A 29 11.09 1.59 6.66
N ILE A 30 12.19 1.06 6.11
CA ILE A 30 12.18 0.31 4.85
C ILE A 30 11.30 -0.94 4.98
N THR A 31 11.41 -1.66 6.10
CA THR A 31 10.57 -2.85 6.35
C THR A 31 9.10 -2.50 6.36
N PHE A 32 8.72 -1.42 7.04
CA PHE A 32 7.34 -0.99 7.09
C PHE A 32 6.84 -0.49 5.74
N LEU A 33 7.66 0.30 5.02
CA LEU A 33 7.40 0.76 3.66
C LEU A 33 7.11 -0.42 2.70
N VAL A 34 8.01 -1.41 2.64
CA VAL A 34 7.87 -2.56 1.74
C VAL A 34 6.63 -3.40 2.10
N ASN A 35 6.31 -3.55 3.38
CA ASN A 35 5.10 -4.27 3.78
C ASN A 35 3.82 -3.52 3.38
N ILE A 36 3.80 -2.18 3.40
CA ILE A 36 2.67 -1.42 2.86
C ILE A 36 2.56 -1.61 1.34
N LEU A 37 3.67 -1.54 0.61
CA LEU A 37 3.67 -1.81 -0.84
C LEU A 37 3.13 -3.21 -1.14
N MET A 38 3.57 -4.20 -0.40
CA MET A 38 3.14 -5.59 -0.58
C MET A 38 1.65 -5.78 -0.26
N ALA A 39 1.15 -5.11 0.80
CA ALA A 39 -0.27 -5.10 1.15
C ALA A 39 -1.12 -4.49 0.02
N VAL A 40 -0.71 -3.34 -0.52
CA VAL A 40 -1.39 -2.68 -1.65
C VAL A 40 -1.32 -3.53 -2.90
N TYR A 41 -0.19 -4.18 -3.18
CA TYR A 41 -0.04 -5.09 -4.31
C TYR A 41 -0.98 -6.30 -4.21
N ARG A 42 -0.93 -7.02 -3.09
CA ARG A 42 -1.74 -8.23 -2.88
C ARG A 42 -3.24 -7.97 -2.82
N ARG A 43 -3.64 -6.79 -2.30
CA ARG A 43 -5.04 -6.41 -2.10
C ARG A 43 -5.49 -5.29 -3.03
N ASN A 44 -4.83 -5.18 -4.18
CA ASN A 44 -5.08 -4.13 -5.18
C ASN A 44 -6.57 -4.06 -5.58
N GLY A 45 -7.16 -5.18 -5.97
CA GLY A 45 -8.57 -5.27 -6.35
C GLY A 45 -9.52 -4.94 -5.21
N LEU A 46 -9.23 -5.37 -3.97
CA LEU A 46 -10.03 -5.06 -2.80
C LEU A 46 -9.98 -3.56 -2.44
N LEU A 47 -8.79 -2.97 -2.49
CA LEU A 47 -8.62 -1.53 -2.25
C LEU A 47 -9.38 -0.71 -3.30
N LYS A 48 -9.33 -1.14 -4.57
CA LYS A 48 -10.12 -0.54 -5.65
C LYS A 48 -11.62 -0.63 -5.36
N ALA A 49 -12.11 -1.81 -4.98
CA ALA A 49 -13.52 -2.00 -4.62
C ALA A 49 -13.95 -1.15 -3.42
N SER A 50 -13.04 -0.89 -2.47
CA SER A 50 -13.33 -0.09 -1.29
C SER A 50 -13.64 1.38 -1.60
N VAL A 51 -13.05 1.93 -2.67
CA VAL A 51 -13.26 3.32 -3.10
C VAL A 51 -14.31 3.45 -4.21
N MET A 52 -14.77 2.34 -4.76
CA MET A 52 -15.71 2.34 -5.88
C MET A 52 -17.14 2.60 -5.38
N SER A 53 -17.80 3.55 -6.01
CA SER A 53 -19.21 3.89 -5.80
C SER A 53 -19.79 4.49 -7.07
N ALA A 54 -21.10 4.57 -7.21
CA ALA A 54 -21.75 5.25 -8.34
C ALA A 54 -21.32 6.71 -8.46
N GLY A 55 -21.11 7.39 -7.31
CA GLY A 55 -20.66 8.78 -7.29
C GLY A 55 -19.18 8.99 -7.53
N ASN A 56 -18.34 7.95 -7.42
CA ASN A 56 -16.88 8.05 -7.58
C ASN A 56 -16.37 7.41 -8.88
N ALA A 57 -17.09 6.46 -9.45
CA ALA A 57 -16.65 5.71 -10.62
C ALA A 57 -16.33 6.61 -11.83
N HIS A 58 -17.20 7.59 -12.12
CA HIS A 58 -17.02 8.53 -13.24
C HIS A 58 -15.91 9.57 -12.99
N ARG A 59 -15.51 9.81 -11.74
CA ARG A 59 -14.45 10.75 -11.40
C ARG A 59 -13.06 10.14 -11.56
N LEU A 60 -12.91 8.84 -11.28
CA LEU A 60 -11.63 8.14 -11.34
C LEU A 60 -11.13 8.09 -12.79
N GLY A 61 -9.98 8.73 -13.04
CA GLY A 61 -9.38 8.84 -14.37
C GLY A 61 -9.93 9.98 -15.27
N ALA A 62 -10.84 10.79 -14.76
CA ALA A 62 -11.45 11.92 -15.51
C ALA A 62 -10.75 13.27 -15.26
N ASN A 63 -9.44 13.27 -14.97
CA ASN A 63 -8.62 14.43 -14.62
C ASN A 63 -8.99 15.16 -13.30
N GLU A 64 -10.04 14.76 -12.63
CA GLU A 64 -10.41 15.27 -11.30
C GLU A 64 -9.89 14.39 -10.16
N ALA A 65 -9.74 13.11 -10.42
CA ALA A 65 -9.22 12.13 -9.48
C ALA A 65 -8.24 11.18 -10.18
N PRO A 66 -7.32 10.54 -9.43
CA PRO A 66 -6.39 9.58 -9.99
C PRO A 66 -7.09 8.47 -10.77
N PRO A 67 -6.42 7.82 -11.73
CA PRO A 67 -6.96 6.66 -12.43
C PRO A 67 -7.33 5.52 -11.46
N ALA A 68 -8.30 4.71 -11.86
CA ALA A 68 -8.73 3.55 -11.08
C ALA A 68 -7.68 2.42 -11.00
N ILE A 69 -6.54 2.55 -11.67
CA ILE A 69 -5.41 1.62 -11.60
C ILE A 69 -4.58 1.98 -10.37
N LEU A 70 -4.64 1.15 -9.33
CA LEU A 70 -3.88 1.40 -8.11
C LEU A 70 -2.39 1.15 -8.33
N SER A 71 -1.64 2.24 -8.46
CA SER A 71 -0.19 2.28 -8.47
C SER A 71 0.32 3.11 -7.30
N VAL A 72 1.59 2.93 -6.95
CA VAL A 72 2.22 3.61 -5.82
C VAL A 72 3.35 4.50 -6.30
N PHE A 73 3.27 5.77 -5.94
CA PHE A 73 4.34 6.74 -6.10
C PHE A 73 5.22 6.78 -4.85
N LEU A 74 6.52 6.68 -5.02
CA LEU A 74 7.51 6.73 -3.94
C LEU A 74 8.49 7.90 -4.06
N GLY A 75 8.72 8.37 -5.28
CA GLY A 75 9.78 9.28 -5.63
C GLY A 75 11.11 8.55 -5.93
N THR A 76 11.93 9.19 -6.75
CA THR A 76 13.15 8.61 -7.32
C THR A 76 14.12 8.05 -6.28
N GLN A 77 14.17 8.64 -5.11
CA GLN A 77 15.10 8.26 -4.05
C GLN A 77 14.73 6.95 -3.37
N LEU A 78 13.46 6.78 -2.96
CA LEU A 78 13.00 5.53 -2.37
C LEU A 78 13.00 4.40 -3.41
N SER A 79 12.65 4.71 -4.65
CA SER A 79 12.76 3.76 -5.76
C SER A 79 14.19 3.29 -5.93
N ALA A 80 15.19 4.17 -5.91
CA ALA A 80 16.60 3.81 -5.98
C ALA A 80 17.08 2.95 -4.78
N ILE A 81 16.56 3.20 -3.58
CA ILE A 81 16.86 2.36 -2.40
C ILE A 81 16.30 0.95 -2.60
N LEU A 82 15.04 0.84 -3.04
CA LEU A 82 14.42 -0.45 -3.29
C LEU A 82 15.10 -1.23 -4.42
N ASP A 83 15.55 -0.54 -5.47
CA ASP A 83 16.31 -1.17 -6.55
C ASP A 83 17.66 -1.69 -6.06
N LYS A 84 18.36 -0.96 -5.17
CA LYS A 84 19.59 -1.48 -4.54
C LYS A 84 19.33 -2.73 -3.70
N ILE A 85 18.22 -2.80 -2.98
CA ILE A 85 17.84 -4.01 -2.23
C ILE A 85 17.58 -5.17 -3.18
N GLU A 86 16.89 -4.93 -4.30
CA GLU A 86 16.62 -5.92 -5.32
C GLU A 86 17.90 -6.52 -5.91
N PHE A 87 18.87 -5.67 -6.28
CA PHE A 87 20.12 -6.08 -6.94
C PHE A 87 21.26 -6.43 -5.98
N SER A 88 21.05 -6.39 -4.67
CA SER A 88 22.05 -6.79 -3.68
C SER A 88 22.45 -8.25 -3.88
N GLN A 89 23.77 -8.52 -3.97
CA GLN A 89 24.29 -9.87 -4.20
C GLN A 89 24.55 -10.66 -2.92
N SER A 90 24.53 -10.05 -1.73
CA SER A 90 24.86 -10.73 -0.49
C SER A 90 23.69 -10.75 0.49
N ASP A 91 23.30 -11.94 0.89
CA ASP A 91 22.43 -12.16 2.05
C ASP A 91 23.19 -11.90 3.38
N GLU A 92 24.50 -11.64 3.32
CA GLU A 92 25.38 -11.45 4.47
C GLU A 92 25.59 -9.99 4.91
N ALA A 93 24.94 -9.01 4.28
CA ALA A 93 25.29 -7.61 4.40
C ALA A 93 24.53 -6.84 5.48
N ILE A 94 24.19 -7.44 6.60
CA ILE A 94 23.65 -6.72 7.76
C ILE A 94 24.60 -6.88 8.94
N GLN A 95 25.48 -5.90 9.14
CA GLN A 95 26.23 -5.78 10.38
C GLN A 95 25.47 -4.89 11.37
N LEU A 96 25.30 -5.40 12.58
CA LEU A 96 24.76 -4.67 13.72
C LEU A 96 25.81 -3.68 14.25
N ASP A 97 25.67 -2.41 13.98
CA ASP A 97 26.38 -1.41 14.75
C ASP A 97 25.66 -1.20 16.09
N LYS A 98 26.32 -1.59 17.18
CA LYS A 98 25.79 -1.54 18.56
C LYS A 98 25.40 -0.12 19.02
N LYS A 99 25.76 0.94 18.29
CA LYS A 99 25.49 2.34 18.66
C LYS A 99 24.39 3.03 17.85
N THR A 100 24.09 2.58 16.63
CA THR A 100 23.19 3.32 15.70
C THR A 100 22.04 2.50 15.14
N GLY A 101 21.91 1.23 15.53
CA GLY A 101 20.91 0.33 14.93
C GLY A 101 21.44 -0.34 13.66
N PHE A 102 20.57 -0.98 12.93
CA PHE A 102 20.90 -1.77 11.73
C PHE A 102 21.53 -0.90 10.63
N ARG A 103 22.71 -1.30 10.16
CA ARG A 103 23.36 -0.76 8.98
C ARG A 103 23.35 -1.81 7.88
N MET A 104 22.92 -1.46 6.68
CA MET A 104 23.09 -2.29 5.51
C MET A 104 24.47 -2.04 4.91
N ASP A 105 25.46 -2.90 5.23
CA ASP A 105 26.76 -2.84 4.57
C ASP A 105 26.62 -3.22 3.10
N GLY A 106 27.24 -2.43 2.22
CA GLY A 106 27.13 -2.57 0.75
C GLY A 106 26.26 -1.50 0.09
N ILE A 107 25.49 -0.72 0.83
CA ILE A 107 24.80 0.47 0.32
C ILE A 107 25.62 1.70 0.73
N THR A 108 26.88 1.75 0.28
CA THR A 108 27.74 2.92 0.46
C THR A 108 27.36 4.02 -0.52
N HIS A 109 27.25 5.25 -0.03
CA HIS A 109 26.97 6.47 -0.77
C HIS A 109 25.58 6.56 -1.45
N ILE A 110 24.55 6.70 -0.61
CA ILE A 110 23.32 7.34 -1.06
C ILE A 110 23.53 8.84 -0.83
N PRO A 111 23.39 9.69 -1.87
CA PRO A 111 23.46 11.14 -1.70
C PRO A 111 22.50 11.60 -0.60
N GLU A 112 22.89 12.60 0.19
CA GLU A 112 21.98 13.21 1.15
C GLU A 112 20.68 13.61 0.45
N LEU A 113 19.59 13.09 0.98
CA LEU A 113 18.27 13.23 0.41
C LEU A 113 17.75 14.65 0.58
N PHE A 114 17.80 15.42 -0.49
CA PHE A 114 17.12 16.70 -0.53
C PHE A 114 15.59 16.53 -0.45
N ARG A 115 14.98 17.39 0.37
CA ARG A 115 13.64 17.32 0.96
C ARG A 115 12.42 17.37 0.02
N ASP A 116 12.54 17.30 -1.29
CA ASP A 116 11.40 17.56 -2.18
C ASP A 116 11.08 16.38 -3.10
N THR A 117 10.44 15.34 -2.52
CA THR A 117 9.89 14.19 -3.25
C THR A 117 8.37 14.12 -3.16
N THR A 118 7.72 15.26 -3.05
CA THR A 118 6.25 15.30 -3.05
C THR A 118 5.72 15.17 -4.46
N ASP A 119 4.87 14.16 -4.72
CA ASP A 119 4.07 14.08 -5.95
C ASP A 119 3.07 15.25 -5.98
N ARG A 120 3.48 16.36 -6.57
CA ARG A 120 2.61 17.53 -6.79
C ARG A 120 1.59 17.31 -7.89
N ASN A 121 1.83 16.33 -8.77
CA ASN A 121 1.00 16.10 -9.95
C ASN A 121 -0.33 15.39 -9.64
N ARG A 122 -0.49 14.83 -8.45
CA ARG A 122 -1.73 14.15 -7.98
C ARG A 122 -2.25 13.07 -8.91
N THR A 123 -1.40 12.51 -9.76
CA THR A 123 -1.77 11.48 -10.75
C THR A 123 -1.71 10.06 -10.17
N SER A 124 -1.05 9.90 -9.03
CA SER A 124 -0.92 8.61 -8.35
C SER A 124 -2.04 8.41 -7.33
N PRO A 125 -2.80 7.32 -7.41
CA PRO A 125 -3.88 7.03 -6.47
C PRO A 125 -3.38 6.72 -5.05
N PHE A 126 -2.14 6.27 -4.91
CA PHE A 126 -1.49 5.99 -3.63
C PHE A 126 -0.06 6.55 -3.65
N ALA A 127 0.23 7.55 -2.84
CA ALA A 127 1.49 8.27 -2.90
C ALA A 127 2.15 8.41 -1.53
N PHE A 128 3.47 8.19 -1.48
CA PHE A 128 4.28 8.53 -0.32
C PHE A 128 4.64 10.02 -0.33
N THR A 129 4.34 10.72 0.76
CA THR A 129 4.51 12.17 0.88
C THR A 129 5.53 12.57 1.95
N GLY A 130 6.59 11.78 2.08
CA GLY A 130 7.74 12.05 2.95
C GLY A 130 7.66 11.41 4.34
N ASN A 131 6.48 11.28 4.94
CA ASN A 131 6.30 10.64 6.25
C ASN A 131 4.97 9.90 6.40
N ARG A 132 4.23 9.72 5.32
CA ARG A 132 2.94 9.02 5.25
C ARG A 132 2.61 8.62 3.83
N PHE A 133 1.65 7.72 3.68
CA PHE A 133 0.96 7.50 2.42
C PHE A 133 -0.36 8.25 2.38
N GLU A 134 -0.73 8.73 1.20
CA GLU A 134 -2.01 9.32 0.89
C GLU A 134 -2.75 8.43 -0.11
N PHE A 135 -3.92 7.94 0.29
CA PHE A 135 -4.82 7.22 -0.61
C PHE A 135 -5.81 8.22 -1.20
N ARG A 136 -5.54 8.66 -2.42
CA ARG A 136 -6.19 9.80 -3.09
C ARG A 136 -7.40 9.43 -3.94
N ALA A 137 -7.77 8.16 -3.98
CA ALA A 137 -8.85 7.65 -4.83
C ALA A 137 -10.25 7.77 -4.21
N VAL A 138 -10.38 8.21 -2.95
CA VAL A 138 -11.68 8.40 -2.28
C VAL A 138 -12.34 9.68 -2.78
N GLY A 139 -13.63 9.61 -3.11
CA GLY A 139 -14.41 10.76 -3.54
C GLY A 139 -14.58 11.81 -2.42
N SER A 140 -14.64 13.10 -2.79
CA SER A 140 -14.73 14.20 -1.83
C SER A 140 -16.02 14.20 -0.99
N SER A 141 -17.10 13.61 -1.51
CA SER A 141 -18.39 13.43 -0.84
C SER A 141 -18.62 12.01 -0.32
N ASP A 142 -17.66 11.10 -0.53
CA ASP A 142 -17.76 9.72 -0.08
C ASP A 142 -17.21 9.52 1.33
N ASN A 143 -17.73 8.51 2.02
CA ASN A 143 -17.20 8.11 3.31
C ASN A 143 -15.87 7.36 3.13
N CYS A 144 -14.81 7.84 3.78
CA CYS A 144 -13.50 7.20 3.71
C CYS A 144 -13.36 5.93 4.57
N ALA A 145 -14.39 5.56 5.34
CA ALA A 145 -14.30 4.45 6.32
C ALA A 145 -13.95 3.12 5.64
N ASP A 146 -14.60 2.78 4.52
CA ASP A 146 -14.33 1.52 3.81
C ASP A 146 -12.88 1.44 3.33
N ALA A 147 -12.36 2.52 2.77
CA ALA A 147 -10.97 2.59 2.32
C ALA A 147 -9.99 2.47 3.50
N MET A 148 -10.29 3.13 4.63
CA MET A 148 -9.46 3.07 5.84
C MET A 148 -9.48 1.68 6.49
N ILE A 149 -10.66 1.06 6.63
CA ILE A 149 -10.79 -0.30 7.16
C ILE A 149 -10.00 -1.27 6.29
N THR A 150 -10.22 -1.23 4.99
CA THR A 150 -9.56 -2.12 4.04
C THR A 150 -8.05 -1.97 4.05
N LEU A 151 -7.54 -0.75 3.95
CA LEU A 151 -6.09 -0.49 3.92
C LEU A 151 -5.41 -0.92 5.22
N ASN A 152 -5.97 -0.52 6.37
CA ASN A 152 -5.37 -0.86 7.66
C ASN A 152 -5.40 -2.37 7.92
N THR A 153 -6.49 -3.05 7.56
CA THR A 153 -6.59 -4.51 7.68
C THR A 153 -5.59 -5.22 6.76
N ALA A 154 -5.46 -4.77 5.51
CA ALA A 154 -4.50 -5.32 4.56
C ALA A 154 -3.06 -5.18 5.07
N VAL A 155 -2.69 -4.02 5.62
CA VAL A 155 -1.35 -3.79 6.19
C VAL A 155 -1.13 -4.65 7.44
N ALA A 156 -2.11 -4.72 8.35
CA ALA A 156 -2.00 -5.56 9.55
C ALA A 156 -1.84 -7.04 9.20
N TYR A 157 -2.63 -7.52 8.24
CA TYR A 157 -2.52 -8.91 7.76
C TYR A 157 -1.17 -9.18 7.08
N GLN A 158 -0.70 -8.24 6.27
CA GLN A 158 0.60 -8.35 5.60
C GLN A 158 1.76 -8.41 6.61
N LEU A 159 1.71 -7.63 7.70
CA LEU A 159 2.72 -7.68 8.76
C LEU A 159 2.68 -9.02 9.51
N LYS A 160 1.50 -9.63 9.68
CA LYS A 160 1.35 -10.98 10.25
C LYS A 160 2.02 -12.02 9.33
N GLU A 161 1.79 -11.94 8.01
CA GLU A 161 2.44 -12.84 7.04
C GLU A 161 3.96 -12.62 6.98
N PHE A 162 4.41 -11.37 7.01
CA PHE A 162 5.83 -11.04 7.05
C PHE A 162 6.53 -11.66 8.27
N LYS A 163 5.89 -11.55 9.44
CA LYS A 163 6.40 -12.20 10.66
C LYS A 163 6.47 -13.71 10.51
N ALA A 164 5.45 -14.36 9.98
CA ALA A 164 5.43 -15.80 9.76
C ALA A 164 6.52 -16.26 8.80
N ASP A 165 6.77 -15.51 7.72
CA ASP A 165 7.85 -15.81 6.78
C ASP A 165 9.25 -15.71 7.44
N ILE A 166 9.45 -14.71 8.31
CA ILE A 166 10.70 -14.57 9.07
C ILE A 166 10.85 -15.70 10.07
N ASP A 167 9.82 -16.02 10.84
CA ASP A 167 9.84 -17.09 11.85
C ASP A 167 10.19 -18.44 11.19
N LYS A 168 9.69 -18.68 9.97
CA LYS A 168 10.03 -19.87 9.18
C LYS A 168 11.52 -19.94 8.85
N LEU A 169 12.10 -18.87 8.33
CA LEU A 169 13.54 -18.83 8.01
C LEU A 169 14.41 -18.98 9.26
N ILE A 170 14.01 -18.40 10.38
CA ILE A 170 14.71 -18.59 11.67
C ILE A 170 14.68 -20.06 12.10
N ALA A 171 13.54 -20.73 11.93
CA ALA A 171 13.41 -22.16 12.22
C ALA A 171 14.28 -23.03 11.28
N GLU A 172 14.55 -22.55 10.05
CA GLU A 172 15.47 -23.18 9.09
C GLU A 172 16.95 -22.88 9.40
N GLY A 173 17.27 -22.13 10.46
CA GLY A 173 18.62 -21.86 10.93
C GLY A 173 19.23 -20.52 10.51
N HIS A 174 18.44 -19.65 9.86
CA HIS A 174 18.90 -18.28 9.52
C HIS A 174 18.96 -17.39 10.76
N THR A 175 19.91 -16.45 10.77
CA THR A 175 19.88 -15.37 11.77
C THR A 175 18.67 -14.46 11.51
N LYS A 176 18.18 -13.81 12.56
CA LYS A 176 17.02 -12.90 12.46
C LYS A 176 17.23 -11.81 11.40
N GLU A 177 18.43 -11.27 11.35
CA GLU A 177 18.82 -10.21 10.42
C GLU A 177 18.77 -10.70 8.98
N ASN A 178 19.37 -11.84 8.70
CA ASN A 178 19.37 -12.46 7.37
C ASN A 178 17.94 -12.85 6.95
N ALA A 179 17.15 -13.39 7.86
CA ALA A 179 15.74 -13.72 7.59
C ALA A 179 14.93 -12.47 7.20
N ILE A 180 15.08 -11.36 7.95
CA ILE A 180 14.41 -10.08 7.63
C ILE A 180 14.82 -9.60 6.24
N PHE A 181 16.13 -9.58 5.94
CA PHE A 181 16.63 -9.08 4.66
C PHE A 181 16.17 -9.95 3.49
N THR A 182 16.23 -11.25 3.61
CA THR A 182 15.78 -12.22 2.60
C THR A 182 14.31 -12.03 2.26
N VAL A 183 13.45 -11.92 3.29
CA VAL A 183 12.02 -11.71 3.08
C VAL A 183 11.77 -10.32 2.49
N LEU A 184 12.47 -9.29 2.97
CA LEU A 184 12.36 -7.93 2.49
C LEU A 184 12.72 -7.82 0.99
N LYS A 185 13.83 -8.44 0.57
CA LYS A 185 14.24 -8.51 -0.83
C LYS A 185 13.19 -9.20 -1.69
N ARG A 186 12.71 -10.38 -1.26
CA ARG A 186 11.64 -11.11 -1.94
C ARG A 186 10.38 -10.27 -2.13
N TYR A 187 9.95 -9.53 -1.10
CA TYR A 187 8.78 -8.68 -1.17
C TYR A 187 8.99 -7.44 -2.04
N THR A 188 10.19 -6.85 -2.02
CA THR A 188 10.55 -5.72 -2.88
C THR A 188 10.44 -6.08 -4.36
N VAL A 189 10.91 -7.28 -4.73
CA VAL A 189 10.78 -7.81 -6.10
C VAL A 189 9.30 -8.09 -6.43
N ALA A 190 8.58 -8.76 -5.53
CA ALA A 190 7.20 -9.16 -5.77
C ALA A 190 6.25 -7.96 -5.97
N CYS A 191 6.42 -6.88 -5.19
CA CYS A 191 5.57 -5.69 -5.31
C CYS A 191 6.06 -4.65 -6.32
N LYS A 192 7.14 -4.94 -7.07
CA LYS A 192 7.67 -4.03 -8.11
C LYS A 192 6.61 -3.58 -9.13
N PRO A 193 5.67 -4.43 -9.59
CA PRO A 193 4.68 -4.05 -10.59
C PRO A 193 3.84 -2.83 -10.25
N ILE A 194 3.55 -2.57 -8.95
CA ILE A 194 2.74 -1.41 -8.55
C ILE A 194 3.52 -0.10 -8.48
N ARG A 195 4.86 -0.13 -8.49
CA ARG A 195 5.67 1.09 -8.41
C ARG A 195 5.61 1.84 -9.74
N PHE A 196 5.15 3.08 -9.71
CA PHE A 196 5.04 3.90 -10.91
C PHE A 196 5.31 5.38 -10.60
N GLU A 197 6.14 5.99 -11.41
CA GLU A 197 6.50 7.41 -11.36
C GLU A 197 6.28 8.00 -12.75
N GLY A 198 5.12 8.60 -12.99
CA GLY A 198 4.79 9.15 -14.28
C GLY A 198 3.35 9.65 -14.37
N ASN A 199 2.90 9.93 -15.58
CA ASN A 199 1.53 10.36 -15.83
C ASN A 199 0.58 9.16 -15.80
N GLY A 200 -0.18 9.01 -14.70
CA GLY A 200 -1.16 7.95 -14.53
C GLY A 200 -2.35 7.99 -15.49
N TYR A 201 -2.57 9.11 -16.20
CA TYR A 201 -3.67 9.24 -17.17
C TYR A 201 -3.32 8.77 -18.58
N SER A 202 -2.04 8.55 -18.87
CA SER A 202 -1.58 8.22 -20.21
C SER A 202 -2.03 6.83 -20.65
N ASP A 203 -2.26 6.66 -21.95
CA ASP A 203 -2.63 5.35 -22.51
C ASP A 203 -1.45 4.37 -22.48
N GLU A 204 -0.22 4.88 -22.56
CA GLU A 204 1.00 4.09 -22.37
C GLU A 204 1.03 3.46 -20.97
N TRP A 205 0.62 4.22 -19.94
CA TRP A 205 0.51 3.67 -18.59
C TRP A 205 -0.56 2.59 -18.48
N LYS A 206 -1.72 2.77 -19.10
CA LYS A 206 -2.79 1.74 -19.09
C LYS A 206 -2.30 0.44 -19.73
N ALA A 207 -1.62 0.52 -20.87
CA ALA A 207 -1.02 -0.62 -21.54
C ALA A 207 0.05 -1.30 -20.68
N GLU A 208 0.94 -0.51 -20.08
CA GLU A 208 1.99 -1.00 -19.19
C GLU A 208 1.41 -1.64 -17.91
N ALA A 209 0.40 -1.06 -17.30
CA ALA A 209 -0.28 -1.60 -16.11
C ALA A 209 -0.90 -2.97 -16.41
N THR A 210 -1.54 -3.11 -17.58
CA THR A 210 -2.08 -4.39 -18.06
C THR A 210 -0.95 -5.42 -18.24
N ARG A 211 0.17 -5.02 -18.86
CA ARG A 211 1.35 -5.89 -19.04
C ARG A 211 1.95 -6.33 -17.69
N ARG A 212 1.88 -5.47 -16.66
CA ARG A 212 2.33 -5.78 -15.30
C ARG A 212 1.33 -6.63 -14.50
N GLY A 213 0.16 -6.93 -15.06
CA GLY A 213 -0.89 -7.70 -14.39
C GLY A 213 -1.65 -6.93 -13.31
N LEU A 214 -1.64 -5.58 -13.36
CA LEU A 214 -2.42 -4.76 -12.45
C LEU A 214 -3.90 -4.78 -12.82
N ASP A 215 -4.77 -4.59 -11.82
CA ASP A 215 -6.22 -4.53 -12.04
C ASP A 215 -6.61 -3.24 -12.76
N CYS A 216 -6.88 -3.35 -14.08
CA CYS A 216 -7.30 -2.26 -14.94
C CYS A 216 -8.82 -2.24 -15.18
N GLU A 217 -9.60 -3.07 -14.46
CA GLU A 217 -11.06 -3.13 -14.61
C GLU A 217 -11.71 -1.77 -14.31
N THR A 218 -12.67 -1.36 -15.14
CA THR A 218 -13.43 -0.12 -14.98
C THR A 218 -14.91 -0.33 -14.70
N SER A 219 -15.41 -1.53 -14.96
CA SER A 219 -16.81 -1.88 -14.69
C SER A 219 -17.05 -2.01 -13.18
N VAL A 220 -17.89 -1.14 -12.63
CA VAL A 220 -18.21 -1.12 -11.19
C VAL A 220 -18.76 -2.47 -10.71
N PRO A 221 -19.70 -3.12 -11.42
CA PRO A 221 -20.16 -4.46 -11.07
C PRO A 221 -19.02 -5.47 -10.89
N LEU A 222 -18.15 -5.59 -11.88
CA LEU A 222 -17.01 -6.52 -11.84
C LEU A 222 -15.99 -6.17 -10.74
N ILE A 223 -15.88 -4.89 -10.39
CA ILE A 223 -15.01 -4.46 -9.30
C ILE A 223 -15.60 -4.86 -7.94
N PHE A 224 -16.91 -4.81 -7.77
CA PHE A 224 -17.55 -5.20 -6.51
C PHE A 224 -17.36 -6.69 -6.17
N ASP A 225 -17.24 -7.56 -7.17
CA ASP A 225 -16.95 -8.98 -6.95
C ASP A 225 -15.63 -9.21 -6.18
N ARG A 226 -14.68 -8.27 -6.26
CA ARG A 226 -13.42 -8.32 -5.50
C ARG A 226 -13.64 -8.30 -3.98
N LEU A 227 -14.75 -7.73 -3.50
CA LEU A 227 -15.03 -7.64 -2.06
C LEU A 227 -15.15 -9.04 -1.43
N LEU A 228 -15.80 -9.97 -2.13
CA LEU A 228 -16.12 -11.31 -1.64
C LEU A 228 -15.14 -12.39 -2.15
N ALA A 229 -13.98 -12.01 -2.68
CA ALA A 229 -12.95 -12.97 -3.01
C ALA A 229 -12.50 -13.72 -1.74
N GLN A 230 -12.34 -15.04 -1.85
CA GLN A 230 -12.04 -15.93 -0.71
C GLN A 230 -10.82 -15.49 0.11
N GLU A 231 -9.83 -14.96 -0.54
CA GLU A 231 -8.63 -14.39 0.10
C GLU A 231 -8.93 -13.16 0.95
N ASN A 232 -9.96 -12.39 0.61
CA ASN A 232 -10.38 -11.21 1.35
C ASN A 232 -11.26 -11.60 2.54
N ILE A 233 -12.18 -12.55 2.35
CA ILE A 233 -12.97 -13.16 3.43
C ILE A 233 -12.03 -13.73 4.50
N ARG A 234 -11.02 -14.50 4.08
CA ARG A 234 -10.02 -15.06 4.99
C ARG A 234 -9.25 -13.96 5.73
N MET A 235 -8.78 -12.93 5.02
CA MET A 235 -8.03 -11.83 5.62
C MET A 235 -8.84 -11.12 6.72
N PHE A 236 -10.08 -10.74 6.43
CA PHE A 236 -10.95 -10.07 7.39
C PHE A 236 -11.28 -10.96 8.59
N GLY A 237 -11.57 -12.23 8.36
CA GLY A 237 -11.85 -13.22 9.41
C GLY A 237 -10.64 -13.47 10.31
N GLU A 238 -9.46 -13.71 9.73
CA GLU A 238 -8.22 -13.97 10.49
C GLU A 238 -7.71 -12.74 11.27
N THR A 239 -8.07 -11.52 10.85
CA THR A 239 -7.76 -10.30 11.58
C THR A 239 -8.84 -9.92 12.61
N GLY A 240 -9.99 -10.58 12.58
CA GLY A 240 -11.12 -10.29 13.47
C GLY A 240 -11.78 -8.93 13.22
N VAL A 241 -11.56 -8.34 12.03
CA VAL A 241 -12.10 -7.00 11.70
C VAL A 241 -13.52 -7.09 11.20
N LEU A 242 -13.82 -8.04 10.30
CA LEU A 242 -15.16 -8.35 9.82
C LEU A 242 -15.29 -9.86 9.71
N ASN A 243 -16.44 -10.39 10.11
CA ASN A 243 -16.81 -11.76 9.81
C ASN A 243 -17.40 -11.86 8.39
N GLU A 244 -17.59 -13.08 7.91
CA GLU A 244 -18.08 -13.34 6.56
C GLU A 244 -19.48 -12.75 6.32
N VAL A 245 -20.37 -12.84 7.32
CA VAL A 245 -21.75 -12.30 7.24
C VAL A 245 -21.72 -10.78 7.13
N GLU A 246 -20.88 -10.11 7.92
CA GLU A 246 -20.72 -8.67 7.86
C GLU A 246 -20.15 -8.21 6.52
N LEU A 247 -19.20 -8.97 5.95
CA LEU A 247 -18.62 -8.64 4.65
C LEU A 247 -19.64 -8.80 3.52
N HIS A 248 -20.45 -9.86 3.55
CA HIS A 248 -21.55 -10.05 2.61
C HIS A 248 -22.59 -8.93 2.72
N ALA A 249 -23.02 -8.58 3.93
CA ALA A 249 -23.97 -7.50 4.15
C ALA A 249 -23.45 -6.14 3.61
N ARG A 250 -22.16 -5.85 3.80
CA ARG A 250 -21.52 -4.63 3.25
C ARG A 250 -21.49 -4.66 1.71
N ALA A 251 -21.20 -5.79 1.12
CA ALA A 251 -21.21 -5.95 -0.33
C ALA A 251 -22.61 -5.74 -0.89
N GLU A 252 -23.64 -6.31 -0.27
CA GLU A 252 -25.06 -6.10 -0.65
C GLU A 252 -25.46 -4.64 -0.58
N VAL A 253 -25.12 -3.94 0.50
CA VAL A 253 -25.41 -2.50 0.64
C VAL A 253 -24.73 -1.66 -0.45
N LYS A 254 -23.49 -2.00 -0.83
CA LYS A 254 -22.81 -1.35 -1.97
C LYS A 254 -23.54 -1.60 -3.29
N TRP A 255 -23.93 -2.84 -3.56
CA TRP A 255 -24.69 -3.21 -4.74
C TRP A 255 -26.04 -2.51 -4.82
N GLU A 256 -26.80 -2.53 -3.72
CA GLU A 256 -28.10 -1.88 -3.64
C GLU A 256 -27.99 -0.36 -3.87
N THR A 257 -27.02 0.28 -3.23
CA THR A 257 -26.78 1.71 -3.37
C THR A 257 -26.39 2.07 -4.81
N TYR A 258 -25.54 1.28 -5.44
CA TYR A 258 -25.14 1.45 -6.84
C TYR A 258 -26.36 1.31 -7.78
N THR A 259 -27.11 0.23 -7.62
CA THR A 259 -28.29 -0.05 -8.47
C THR A 259 -29.33 1.05 -8.36
N LYS A 260 -29.63 1.52 -7.14
CA LYS A 260 -30.58 2.62 -6.91
C LYS A 260 -30.14 3.92 -7.60
N LYS A 261 -28.86 4.26 -7.52
CA LYS A 261 -28.32 5.47 -8.18
C LYS A 261 -28.41 5.36 -9.70
N VAL A 262 -27.99 4.23 -10.28
CA VAL A 262 -28.06 3.99 -11.73
C VAL A 262 -29.52 4.03 -12.22
N GLN A 263 -30.46 3.46 -11.46
CA GLN A 263 -31.88 3.53 -11.81
C GLN A 263 -32.45 4.95 -11.79
N ILE A 264 -32.00 5.79 -10.84
CA ILE A 264 -32.40 7.20 -10.77
C ILE A 264 -31.85 7.95 -11.99
N GLU A 265 -30.58 7.78 -12.29
CA GLU A 265 -29.93 8.42 -13.46
C GLU A 265 -30.61 8.01 -14.77
N ALA A 266 -30.90 6.71 -14.95
CA ALA A 266 -31.60 6.21 -16.14
C ALA A 266 -33.06 6.72 -16.28
N ARG A 267 -33.69 7.22 -15.20
CA ARG A 267 -35.03 7.83 -15.26
C ARG A 267 -34.99 9.33 -15.56
N ILE A 268 -33.84 9.96 -15.35
CA ILE A 268 -33.67 11.40 -15.59
C ILE A 268 -33.29 11.66 -17.06
N LEU A 269 -32.61 10.70 -17.69
CA LEU A 269 -32.28 10.72 -19.12
C LEU A 269 -33.50 10.37 -19.96
#